data_dd79e077725201fd649fb2a26c0ef692
#
_entry.id   dd79e077725201fd649fb2a26c0ef692
#
_cell.length_a   1.000
_cell.length_b   1.000
_cell.length_c   1.000
_cell.angle_alpha   90.00
_cell.angle_beta   90.00
_cell.angle_gamma   90.00
#
_symmetry.space_group_name_H-M   'P 1'
#
loop_
_entity.id
_entity.type
_entity.pdbx_description
1 polymer ?
#
loop_
_entity_poly.entity_id
_entity_poly.type
_entity_poly.pdbx_seq_one_letter_code
_entity_poly.pdbx_strand_id
1 'polypeptide(L)'
;LRTMRAYGPVDKVGMVYNELEANSRLTVQRMQALGGVEGFATEAFPMPLDDAGAPDLAALPEQVRLAKAGGADWLYIPPDSFLNVNRDILTTAARDAGLPTFASAENFIRASHGLVGLVSRYYNVGQYVGYLAEQILVGGRSPGELPIRNLDRFSLIVNMTTAHDLGFYPPLSMLSIAEFV
;
A
#
# COMPACT_ATOMS: atom_id res chain seq x y z
N LEU A 1 1.25 5.91 -8.80
CA LEU A 1 0.54 6.05 -10.07
C LEU A 1 1.41 5.62 -11.26
N ARG A 2 2.64 6.16 -11.43
CA ARG A 2 3.52 5.78 -12.56
C ARG A 2 3.71 4.27 -12.69
N THR A 3 3.89 3.57 -11.57
CA THR A 3 4.03 2.11 -11.52
C THR A 3 2.77 1.41 -12.01
N MET A 4 1.58 1.82 -11.55
CA MET A 4 0.31 1.26 -12.01
C MET A 4 0.11 1.50 -13.51
N ARG A 5 0.36 2.73 -13.98
CA ARG A 5 0.26 3.09 -15.41
C ARG A 5 1.24 2.36 -16.33
N ALA A 6 2.32 1.84 -15.78
CA ALA A 6 3.25 1.01 -16.54
C ALA A 6 2.67 -0.38 -16.88
N TYR A 7 1.70 -0.86 -16.09
CA TYR A 7 0.96 -2.09 -16.41
C TYR A 7 -0.17 -1.86 -17.42
N GLY A 8 -0.71 -0.64 -17.51
CA GLY A 8 -1.81 -0.30 -18.41
C GLY A 8 -2.54 0.98 -17.96
N PRO A 9 -3.64 1.33 -18.66
CA PRO A 9 -4.48 2.47 -18.28
C PRO A 9 -4.96 2.35 -16.82
N VAL A 10 -5.10 3.49 -16.16
CA VAL A 10 -5.64 3.57 -14.79
C VAL A 10 -6.71 4.64 -14.80
N ASP A 11 -7.95 4.23 -14.86
CA ASP A 11 -9.11 5.11 -14.88
C ASP A 11 -9.73 5.27 -13.50
N LYS A 12 -9.68 4.20 -12.67
CA LYS A 12 -10.24 4.21 -11.32
C LYS A 12 -9.42 3.40 -10.33
N VAL A 13 -9.16 3.99 -9.15
CA VAL A 13 -8.48 3.35 -8.02
C VAL A 13 -9.43 3.24 -6.83
N GLY A 14 -9.69 2.00 -6.39
CA GLY A 14 -10.40 1.71 -5.15
C GLY A 14 -9.46 1.72 -3.94
N MET A 15 -9.97 2.08 -2.78
CA MET A 15 -9.22 2.09 -1.52
C MET A 15 -10.08 1.54 -0.39
N VAL A 16 -9.70 0.39 0.16
CA VAL A 16 -10.28 -0.10 1.43
C VAL A 16 -9.42 0.44 2.56
N TYR A 17 -10.03 0.95 3.62
CA TYR A 17 -9.30 1.59 4.70
C TYR A 17 -10.05 1.59 6.04
N ASN A 18 -9.30 1.69 7.15
CA ASN A 18 -9.85 1.87 8.48
C ASN A 18 -9.98 3.36 8.82
N GLU A 19 -11.21 3.84 8.96
CA GLU A 19 -11.48 5.25 9.31
C GLU A 19 -10.97 5.66 10.69
N LEU A 20 -10.75 4.71 11.59
CA LEU A 20 -10.27 5.00 12.94
C LEU A 20 -8.76 5.34 12.95
N GLU A 21 -8.01 4.97 11.90
CA GLU A 21 -6.60 5.30 11.77
C GLU A 21 -6.36 6.61 11.01
N ALA A 22 -5.68 7.56 11.66
CA ALA A 22 -5.42 8.88 11.09
C ALA A 22 -4.54 8.84 9.83
N ASN A 23 -3.50 7.99 9.81
CA ASN A 23 -2.62 7.77 8.66
C ASN A 23 -3.36 7.17 7.46
N SER A 24 -4.30 6.26 7.72
CA SER A 24 -5.13 5.65 6.69
C SER A 24 -6.04 6.69 6.04
N ARG A 25 -6.80 7.45 6.85
CA ARG A 25 -7.64 8.57 6.36
C ARG A 25 -6.84 9.60 5.54
N LEU A 26 -5.70 10.03 6.08
CA LEU A 26 -4.86 11.03 5.41
C LEU A 26 -4.36 10.53 4.06
N THR A 27 -4.02 9.24 3.98
CA THR A 27 -3.55 8.64 2.74
C THR A 27 -4.67 8.57 1.70
N VAL A 28 -5.89 8.21 2.11
CA VAL A 28 -7.08 8.23 1.24
C VAL A 28 -7.33 9.63 0.70
N GLN A 29 -7.33 10.65 1.56
CA GLN A 29 -7.52 12.04 1.15
C GLN A 29 -6.46 12.50 0.13
N ARG A 30 -5.19 12.14 0.36
CA ARG A 30 -4.10 12.45 -0.58
C ARG A 30 -4.26 11.74 -1.92
N MET A 31 -4.73 10.50 -1.91
CA MET A 31 -4.98 9.76 -3.15
C MET A 31 -6.15 10.37 -3.94
N GLN A 32 -7.21 10.80 -3.25
CA GLN A 32 -8.33 11.51 -3.86
C GLN A 32 -7.89 12.84 -4.50
N ALA A 33 -7.09 13.63 -3.77
CA ALA A 33 -6.52 14.87 -4.31
C ALA A 33 -5.63 14.60 -5.53
N LEU A 34 -4.80 13.54 -5.48
CA LEU A 34 -3.96 13.13 -6.60
C LEU A 34 -4.80 12.72 -7.81
N GLY A 35 -5.91 12.01 -7.61
CA GLY A 35 -6.84 11.62 -8.67
C GLY A 35 -7.37 12.81 -9.44
N GLY A 36 -7.75 13.88 -8.73
CA GLY A 36 -8.21 15.12 -9.35
C GLY A 36 -7.14 15.84 -10.18
N VAL A 37 -5.87 15.74 -9.78
CA VAL A 37 -4.74 16.36 -10.51
C VAL A 37 -4.29 15.52 -11.69
N GLU A 38 -4.24 14.20 -11.52
CA GLU A 38 -3.67 13.25 -12.47
C GLU A 38 -4.72 12.64 -13.42
N GLY A 39 -6.00 12.96 -13.24
CA GLY A 39 -7.08 12.58 -14.13
C GLY A 39 -7.50 11.12 -14.02
N PHE A 40 -7.58 10.57 -12.80
CA PHE A 40 -8.18 9.26 -12.54
C PHE A 40 -9.22 9.34 -11.41
N ALA A 41 -10.27 8.52 -11.49
CA ALA A 41 -11.29 8.45 -10.45
C ALA A 41 -10.75 7.69 -9.21
N THR A 42 -11.27 8.06 -8.05
CA THR A 42 -10.97 7.37 -6.80
C THR A 42 -12.26 7.04 -6.07
N GLU A 43 -12.32 5.87 -5.45
CA GLU A 43 -13.44 5.48 -4.60
C GLU A 43 -12.91 4.86 -3.31
N ALA A 44 -13.42 5.34 -2.18
CA ALA A 44 -12.99 4.92 -0.86
C ALA A 44 -14.07 4.06 -0.19
N PHE A 45 -13.66 2.93 0.35
CA PHE A 45 -14.49 1.93 1.01
C PHE A 45 -14.05 1.83 2.46
N PRO A 46 -14.65 2.63 3.38
CA PRO A 46 -14.33 2.54 4.79
C PRO A 46 -14.77 1.19 5.34
N MET A 47 -13.97 0.64 6.26
CA MET A 47 -14.36 -0.56 6.98
C MET A 47 -15.57 -0.27 7.85
N PRO A 48 -16.67 -1.04 7.73
CA PRO A 48 -17.76 -0.99 8.69
C PRO A 48 -17.25 -1.28 10.11
N LEU A 49 -17.93 -0.75 11.10
CA LEU A 49 -17.64 -1.03 12.51
C LEU A 49 -18.57 -2.13 13.03
N ASP A 50 -18.04 -2.98 13.86
CA ASP A 50 -18.79 -3.96 14.64
C ASP A 50 -19.51 -3.31 15.85
N ASP A 51 -20.24 -4.11 16.62
CA ASP A 51 -20.96 -3.65 17.81
C ASP A 51 -20.04 -3.09 18.92
N ALA A 52 -18.76 -3.42 18.88
CA ALA A 52 -17.74 -2.91 19.79
C ALA A 52 -17.09 -1.60 19.29
N GLY A 53 -17.44 -1.14 18.09
CA GLY A 53 -16.89 0.05 17.47
C GLY A 53 -15.49 -0.20 16.84
N ALA A 54 -15.11 -1.44 16.61
CA ALA A 54 -13.90 -1.83 15.91
C ALA A 54 -14.20 -2.16 14.43
N PRO A 55 -13.20 -2.11 13.52
CA PRO A 55 -13.41 -2.51 12.14
C PRO A 55 -13.86 -3.98 12.03
N ASP A 56 -15.00 -4.20 11.37
CA ASP A 56 -15.58 -5.53 11.19
C ASP A 56 -14.79 -6.36 10.19
N LEU A 57 -14.04 -7.33 10.70
CA LEU A 57 -13.24 -8.22 9.87
C LEU A 57 -14.07 -9.03 8.86
N ALA A 58 -15.29 -9.41 9.22
CA ALA A 58 -16.16 -10.20 8.34
C ALA A 58 -16.58 -9.40 7.09
N ALA A 59 -16.61 -8.07 7.17
CA ALA A 59 -16.94 -7.21 6.06
C ALA A 59 -15.76 -6.97 5.07
N LEU A 60 -14.52 -7.31 5.43
CA LEU A 60 -13.34 -6.98 4.64
C LEU A 60 -13.38 -7.55 3.20
N PRO A 61 -13.73 -8.82 2.95
CA PRO A 61 -13.84 -9.34 1.58
C PRO A 61 -14.92 -8.64 0.77
N GLU A 62 -16.01 -8.24 1.41
CA GLU A 62 -17.11 -7.54 0.75
C GLU A 62 -16.69 -6.13 0.31
N GLN A 63 -15.92 -5.39 1.11
CA GLN A 63 -15.39 -4.08 0.72
C GLN A 63 -14.49 -4.18 -0.52
N VAL A 64 -13.68 -5.23 -0.62
CA VAL A 64 -12.87 -5.51 -1.82
C VAL A 64 -13.76 -5.80 -3.03
N ARG A 65 -14.80 -6.62 -2.84
CA ARG A 65 -15.75 -6.98 -3.91
C ARG A 65 -16.52 -5.75 -4.40
N LEU A 66 -16.91 -4.86 -3.50
CA LEU A 66 -17.55 -3.58 -3.85
C LEU A 66 -16.61 -2.69 -4.66
N ALA A 67 -15.34 -2.60 -4.32
CA ALA A 67 -14.35 -1.86 -5.09
C ALA A 67 -14.25 -2.40 -6.53
N LYS A 68 -14.20 -3.73 -6.70
CA LYS A 68 -14.19 -4.34 -8.03
C LYS A 68 -15.48 -4.10 -8.79
N ALA A 69 -16.63 -4.29 -8.15
CA ALA A 69 -17.95 -4.05 -8.75
C ALA A 69 -18.16 -2.59 -9.15
N GLY A 70 -17.57 -1.66 -8.39
CA GLY A 70 -17.53 -0.23 -8.70
C GLY A 70 -16.63 0.13 -9.88
N GLY A 71 -15.95 -0.83 -10.51
CA GLY A 71 -15.10 -0.62 -11.68
C GLY A 71 -13.68 -0.16 -11.37
N ALA A 72 -13.18 -0.44 -10.17
CA ALA A 72 -11.77 -0.15 -9.86
C ALA A 72 -10.84 -1.03 -10.72
N ASP A 73 -9.84 -0.40 -11.35
CA ASP A 73 -8.77 -1.07 -12.08
C ASP A 73 -7.69 -1.57 -11.12
N TRP A 74 -7.52 -0.87 -10.00
CA TRP A 74 -6.55 -1.16 -8.96
C TRP A 74 -7.16 -0.98 -7.57
N LEU A 75 -6.71 -1.82 -6.63
CA LEU A 75 -6.92 -1.61 -5.20
C LEU A 75 -5.63 -1.03 -4.61
N TYR A 76 -5.67 0.22 -4.15
CA TYR A 76 -4.59 0.80 -3.37
C TYR A 76 -4.77 0.45 -1.89
N ILE A 77 -3.74 -0.14 -1.28
CA ILE A 77 -3.74 -0.51 0.14
C ILE A 77 -2.90 0.52 0.90
N PRO A 78 -3.56 1.39 1.70
CA PRO A 78 -2.86 2.42 2.49
C PRO A 78 -2.04 1.80 3.64
N PRO A 79 -1.16 2.59 4.29
CA PRO A 79 -0.54 2.18 5.55
C PRO A 79 -1.63 2.15 6.65
N ASP A 80 -2.01 0.94 7.06
CA ASP A 80 -3.16 0.66 7.91
C ASP A 80 -2.88 -0.58 8.75
N SER A 81 -2.96 -0.44 10.08
CA SER A 81 -2.59 -1.53 11.01
C SER A 81 -3.59 -2.67 10.97
N PHE A 82 -4.88 -2.36 10.89
CA PHE A 82 -5.94 -3.36 10.78
C PHE A 82 -5.79 -4.18 9.50
N LEU A 83 -5.61 -3.51 8.35
CA LEU A 83 -5.39 -4.18 7.08
C LEU A 83 -4.10 -4.99 7.06
N ASN A 84 -3.02 -4.48 7.68
CA ASN A 84 -1.74 -5.20 7.72
C ASN A 84 -1.80 -6.48 8.57
N VAL A 85 -2.53 -6.48 9.68
CA VAL A 85 -2.76 -7.69 10.50
C VAL A 85 -3.61 -8.69 9.71
N ASN A 86 -4.60 -8.23 8.97
CA ASN A 86 -5.55 -9.04 8.20
C ASN A 86 -5.20 -9.11 6.70
N ARG A 87 -3.93 -8.90 6.35
CA ARG A 87 -3.45 -8.80 4.96
C ARG A 87 -3.80 -10.02 4.09
N ASP A 88 -3.79 -11.21 4.68
CA ASP A 88 -4.08 -12.44 3.92
C ASP A 88 -5.54 -12.48 3.44
N ILE A 89 -6.47 -12.04 4.29
CA ILE A 89 -7.89 -11.94 3.92
C ILE A 89 -8.08 -10.89 2.83
N LEU A 90 -7.49 -9.70 3.01
CA LEU A 90 -7.58 -8.58 2.06
C LEU A 90 -7.04 -8.95 0.68
N THR A 91 -5.79 -9.44 0.65
CA THR A 91 -5.09 -9.70 -0.62
C THR A 91 -5.60 -10.95 -1.33
N THR A 92 -6.06 -11.97 -0.58
CA THR A 92 -6.76 -13.12 -1.14
C THR A 92 -8.07 -12.66 -1.81
N ALA A 93 -8.88 -11.86 -1.12
CA ALA A 93 -10.12 -11.34 -1.68
C ALA A 93 -9.87 -10.51 -2.95
N ALA A 94 -8.81 -9.71 -2.98
CA ALA A 94 -8.45 -8.91 -4.16
C ALA A 94 -8.01 -9.80 -5.33
N ARG A 95 -7.13 -10.78 -5.07
CA ARG A 95 -6.70 -11.75 -6.08
C ARG A 95 -7.88 -12.54 -6.65
N ASP A 96 -8.75 -13.07 -5.79
CA ASP A 96 -9.89 -13.89 -6.20
C ASP A 96 -10.95 -13.07 -6.96
N ALA A 97 -11.04 -11.75 -6.69
CA ALA A 97 -11.84 -10.82 -7.47
C ALA A 97 -11.19 -10.37 -8.79
N GLY A 98 -9.97 -10.81 -9.09
CA GLY A 98 -9.20 -10.33 -10.25
C GLY A 98 -8.91 -8.83 -10.18
N LEU A 99 -8.64 -8.30 -8.98
CA LEU A 99 -8.35 -6.90 -8.74
C LEU A 99 -6.88 -6.74 -8.33
N PRO A 100 -6.01 -6.21 -9.21
CA PRO A 100 -4.60 -6.00 -8.89
C PRO A 100 -4.43 -5.00 -7.75
N THR A 101 -3.47 -5.26 -6.86
CA THR A 101 -3.22 -4.43 -5.68
C THR A 101 -1.93 -3.65 -5.79
N PHE A 102 -1.95 -2.40 -5.32
CA PHE A 102 -0.76 -1.59 -5.08
C PHE A 102 -0.66 -1.28 -3.59
N ALA A 103 0.34 -1.87 -2.93
CA ALA A 103 0.47 -1.79 -1.48
C ALA A 103 1.52 -0.77 -1.02
N SER A 104 1.25 -0.15 0.12
CA SER A 104 2.13 0.83 0.77
C SER A 104 3.18 0.20 1.68
N ALA A 105 3.06 -1.09 2.02
CA ALA A 105 3.99 -1.81 2.89
C ALA A 105 4.39 -3.17 2.31
N GLU A 106 5.64 -3.58 2.56
CA GLU A 106 6.23 -4.78 1.98
C GLU A 106 5.55 -6.09 2.42
N ASN A 107 4.95 -6.12 3.63
CA ASN A 107 4.29 -7.31 4.16
C ASN A 107 3.11 -7.79 3.31
N PHE A 108 2.37 -6.87 2.70
CA PHE A 108 1.26 -7.23 1.80
C PHE A 108 1.74 -8.01 0.57
N ILE A 109 2.98 -7.78 0.14
CA ILE A 109 3.54 -8.35 -1.09
C ILE A 109 4.37 -9.59 -0.79
N ARG A 110 5.30 -9.51 0.21
CA ARG A 110 6.23 -10.58 0.54
C ARG A 110 5.62 -11.72 1.34
N ALA A 111 4.70 -11.39 2.23
CA ALA A 111 4.13 -12.32 3.20
C ALA A 111 2.64 -12.57 2.94
N SER A 112 2.13 -12.17 1.77
CA SER A 112 0.74 -12.36 1.36
C SER A 112 0.59 -12.28 -0.16
N HIS A 113 -0.62 -12.04 -0.67
CA HIS A 113 -0.95 -12.07 -2.11
C HIS A 113 -1.05 -10.66 -2.73
N GLY A 114 -0.43 -9.64 -2.14
CA GLY A 114 -0.35 -8.32 -2.76
C GLY A 114 0.51 -8.36 -4.03
N LEU A 115 0.08 -7.68 -5.10
CA LEU A 115 0.75 -7.77 -6.40
C LEU A 115 2.04 -6.96 -6.45
N VAL A 116 1.95 -5.66 -6.16
CA VAL A 116 3.09 -4.75 -6.33
C VAL A 116 3.03 -3.62 -5.31
N GLY A 117 4.18 -3.05 -4.99
CA GLY A 117 4.27 -1.82 -4.18
C GLY A 117 5.62 -1.15 -4.30
N LEU A 118 5.60 0.16 -4.10
CA LEU A 118 6.80 0.98 -3.94
C LEU A 118 6.92 1.35 -2.46
N VAL A 119 7.80 0.67 -1.75
CA VAL A 119 7.82 0.65 -0.29
C VAL A 119 9.18 1.06 0.28
N SER A 120 9.17 1.70 1.43
CA SER A 120 10.36 1.83 2.27
C SER A 120 10.50 0.57 3.10
N ARG A 121 11.65 -0.10 3.02
CA ARG A 121 11.91 -1.29 3.85
C ARG A 121 12.05 -0.88 5.31
N TYR A 122 11.35 -1.55 6.20
CA TYR A 122 11.46 -1.31 7.65
C TYR A 122 12.91 -1.46 8.15
N TYR A 123 13.68 -2.36 7.56
CA TYR A 123 15.10 -2.50 7.86
C TYR A 123 15.89 -1.20 7.60
N ASN A 124 15.66 -0.55 6.44
CA ASN A 124 16.32 0.72 6.10
C ASN A 124 15.87 1.86 7.03
N VAL A 125 14.59 1.86 7.44
CA VAL A 125 14.07 2.79 8.46
C VAL A 125 14.82 2.60 9.76
N GLY A 126 14.95 1.34 10.23
CA GLY A 126 15.69 1.00 11.45
C GLY A 126 17.15 1.41 11.40
N GLN A 127 17.85 1.17 10.28
CA GLN A 127 19.24 1.62 10.08
C GLN A 127 19.38 3.15 10.18
N TYR A 128 18.45 3.88 9.55
CA TYR A 128 18.47 5.34 9.61
C TYR A 128 18.21 5.87 11.04
N VAL A 129 17.26 5.27 11.76
CA VAL A 129 17.00 5.60 13.17
C VAL A 129 18.23 5.29 14.03
N GLY A 130 18.89 4.14 13.80
CA GLY A 130 20.16 3.79 14.48
C GLY A 130 21.26 4.82 14.23
N TYR A 131 21.42 5.27 13.00
CA TYR A 131 22.37 6.33 12.63
C TYR A 131 22.04 7.65 13.36
N LEU A 132 20.77 8.06 13.42
CA LEU A 132 20.38 9.26 14.14
C LEU A 132 20.64 9.14 15.65
N ALA A 133 20.35 7.98 16.23
CA ALA A 133 20.63 7.69 17.63
C ALA A 133 22.14 7.79 17.93
N GLU A 134 23.00 7.26 17.08
CA GLU A 134 24.46 7.39 17.18
C GLU A 134 24.91 8.85 17.17
N GLN A 135 24.36 9.69 16.27
CA GLN A 135 24.68 11.12 16.22
C GLN A 135 24.33 11.84 17.54
N ILE A 136 23.26 11.44 18.20
CA ILE A 136 22.82 12.01 19.48
C ILE A 136 23.64 11.46 20.64
N LEU A 137 23.68 10.14 20.77
CA LEU A 137 24.20 9.46 21.97
C LEU A 137 25.73 9.43 22.02
N VAL A 138 26.39 9.29 20.87
CA VAL A 138 27.84 9.20 20.75
C VAL A 138 28.42 10.52 20.24
N GLY A 139 27.81 11.10 19.21
CA GLY A 139 28.25 12.34 18.59
C GLY A 139 27.91 13.62 19.38
N GLY A 140 27.08 13.52 20.44
CA GLY A 140 26.71 14.64 21.30
C GLY A 140 25.84 15.71 20.62
N ARG A 141 25.26 15.42 19.46
CA ARG A 141 24.39 16.39 18.73
C ARG A 141 23.06 16.54 19.45
N SER A 142 22.54 17.76 19.49
CA SER A 142 21.18 18.00 19.96
C SER A 142 20.15 17.41 19.00
N PRO A 143 19.09 16.72 19.48
CA PRO A 143 18.01 16.23 18.62
C PRO A 143 17.38 17.32 17.73
N GLY A 144 17.29 18.56 18.22
CA GLY A 144 16.75 19.71 17.49
C GLY A 144 17.61 20.18 16.31
N GLU A 145 18.89 19.78 16.25
CA GLU A 145 19.80 20.06 15.14
C GLU A 145 19.71 19.05 14.00
N LEU A 146 19.03 17.91 14.24
CA LEU A 146 18.89 16.86 13.24
C LEU A 146 17.63 17.12 12.41
N PRO A 147 17.78 17.21 11.07
CA PRO A 147 16.63 17.47 10.22
C PRO A 147 15.70 16.24 10.19
N ILE A 148 14.40 16.49 10.30
CA ILE A 148 13.39 15.47 10.03
C ILE A 148 13.38 15.21 8.53
N ARG A 149 13.78 14.03 8.10
CA ARG A 149 13.82 13.62 6.68
C ARG A 149 13.05 12.33 6.49
N ASN A 150 12.40 12.24 5.34
CA ASN A 150 11.91 10.95 4.85
C ASN A 150 13.07 10.14 4.26
N LEU A 151 12.92 8.82 4.23
CA LEU A 151 13.85 8.00 3.47
C LEU A 151 13.63 8.23 1.98
N ASP A 152 14.71 8.49 1.24
CA ASP A 152 14.69 8.68 -0.21
C ASP A 152 14.87 7.33 -0.96
N ARG A 153 14.97 6.22 -0.22
CA ARG A 153 15.17 4.89 -0.79
C ARG A 153 13.88 4.09 -0.71
N PHE A 154 13.36 3.78 -1.89
CA PHE A 154 12.21 2.91 -2.06
C PHE A 154 12.63 1.64 -2.81
N SER A 155 12.00 0.51 -2.48
CA SER A 155 12.08 -0.73 -3.24
C SER A 155 10.78 -0.93 -3.98
N LEU A 156 10.87 -1.18 -5.29
CA LEU A 156 9.74 -1.67 -6.07
C LEU A 156 9.74 -3.19 -5.91
N ILE A 157 8.67 -3.75 -5.36
CA ILE A 157 8.54 -5.19 -5.11
C ILE A 157 7.34 -5.70 -5.90
N VAL A 158 7.51 -6.83 -6.58
CA VAL A 158 6.45 -7.50 -7.35
C VAL A 158 6.36 -8.96 -6.91
N ASN A 159 5.16 -9.39 -6.55
CA ASN A 159 4.86 -10.79 -6.26
C ASN A 159 4.51 -11.52 -7.58
N MET A 160 5.42 -12.39 -8.01
CA MET A 160 5.26 -13.10 -9.30
C MET A 160 4.22 -14.22 -9.23
N THR A 161 3.99 -14.81 -8.06
CA THR A 161 2.91 -15.78 -7.88
C THR A 161 1.56 -15.10 -8.09
N THR A 162 1.35 -13.95 -7.46
CA THR A 162 0.13 -13.16 -7.64
C THR A 162 0.00 -12.61 -9.07
N ALA A 163 1.10 -12.21 -9.69
CA ALA A 163 1.11 -11.77 -11.10
C ALA A 163 0.67 -12.92 -12.04
N HIS A 164 1.13 -14.13 -11.78
CA HIS A 164 0.72 -15.32 -12.52
C HIS A 164 -0.78 -15.65 -12.32
N ASP A 165 -1.25 -15.64 -11.06
CA ASP A 165 -2.64 -15.95 -10.72
C ASP A 165 -3.62 -14.97 -11.36
N LEU A 166 -3.25 -13.69 -11.43
CA LEU A 166 -4.05 -12.64 -12.07
C LEU A 166 -3.88 -12.59 -13.60
N GLY A 167 -2.88 -13.27 -14.17
CA GLY A 167 -2.49 -13.06 -15.57
C GLY A 167 -2.00 -11.63 -15.85
N PHE A 168 -1.48 -10.93 -14.83
CA PHE A 168 -1.17 -9.51 -14.86
C PHE A 168 0.31 -9.26 -14.55
N TYR A 169 1.14 -9.39 -15.59
CA TYR A 169 2.59 -9.39 -15.46
C TYR A 169 3.20 -7.99 -15.49
N PRO A 170 4.33 -7.77 -14.78
CA PRO A 170 5.06 -6.53 -14.84
C PRO A 170 5.63 -6.29 -16.25
N PRO A 171 5.64 -5.04 -16.74
CA PRO A 171 6.24 -4.72 -18.02
C PRO A 171 7.76 -4.93 -17.98
N LEU A 172 8.36 -5.20 -19.13
CA LEU A 172 9.81 -5.46 -19.25
C LEU A 172 10.68 -4.34 -18.67
N SER A 173 10.22 -3.09 -18.69
CA SER A 173 10.91 -1.95 -18.10
C SER A 173 11.09 -2.04 -16.59
N MET A 174 10.33 -2.87 -15.90
CA MET A 174 10.46 -3.09 -14.45
C MET A 174 11.48 -4.18 -14.10
N LEU A 175 11.89 -5.03 -15.05
CA LEU A 175 12.78 -6.16 -14.77
C LEU A 175 14.14 -5.74 -14.22
N SER A 176 14.62 -4.54 -14.54
CA SER A 176 15.92 -4.03 -14.08
C SER A 176 15.86 -3.26 -12.76
N ILE A 177 14.67 -2.91 -12.27
CA ILE A 177 14.48 -2.01 -11.10
C ILE A 177 13.64 -2.62 -9.99
N ALA A 178 12.86 -3.67 -10.29
CA ALA A 178 12.00 -4.33 -9.32
C ALA A 178 12.70 -5.53 -8.69
N GLU A 179 12.34 -5.79 -7.44
CA GLU A 179 12.61 -7.04 -6.76
C GLU A 179 11.40 -7.96 -6.96
N PHE A 180 11.66 -9.18 -7.40
CA PHE A 180 10.64 -10.19 -7.64
C PHE A 180 10.64 -11.20 -6.50
N VAL A 181 9.45 -11.51 -5.97
CA VAL A 181 9.24 -12.47 -4.88
C VAL A 181 8.18 -13.49 -5.26
#